data_ce4844f194f88dc08d4886dde45ce050
#
_entry.id   ce4844f194f88dc08d4886dde45ce050
#
_cell.length_a   1.000
_cell.length_b   1.000
_cell.length_c   1.000
_cell.angle_alpha   90.00
_cell.angle_beta   90.00
_cell.angle_gamma   90.00
#
_symmetry.space_group_name_H-M   'P 1'
#
loop_
_entity.id
_entity.type
_entity.pdbx_description
1 polymer ?
#
loop_
_entity_poly.entity_id
_entity_poly.type
_entity_poly.pdbx_seq_one_letter_code
_entity_poly.pdbx_strand_id
1 'polypeptide(L)'
;MKMHDLFRLMAKKNASDLLISVGAPPSLKIDGQVLPIKTDPLTPDVARDLVFSIMTEVQHAEFELDNELNFAVTPADIGRFRINVFRQRNHVGLVARRISSEIPSLEALGLPVATLEKIAMTKIGLVLFVGGTGTGKTTTQAAMVGYRNQHTRGHIITIEDPIEFVHDHIKCIVDQREVGVDTESFDTALVNVMRQAPDLIQIGEIRDAETLRSALVFAETGHLCFATLHAANTYQALERIISLYPGGERDSLLMDLLSLIHI
;
A
#
# COMPACT_ATOMS: atom_id res chain seq x y z
N MET A 1 25.15 15.91 -9.08
CA MET A 1 23.75 15.48 -9.15
C MET A 1 23.35 14.97 -7.77
N LYS A 2 22.19 15.35 -7.24
CA LYS A 2 21.69 14.89 -5.94
C LYS A 2 20.45 14.01 -6.15
N MET A 3 20.22 13.04 -5.27
CA MET A 3 19.04 12.16 -5.37
C MET A 3 17.73 12.96 -5.31
N HIS A 4 17.67 13.99 -4.50
CA HIS A 4 16.52 14.89 -4.38
C HIS A 4 16.15 15.57 -5.72
N ASP A 5 17.14 15.91 -6.55
CA ASP A 5 16.90 16.53 -7.86
C ASP A 5 16.29 15.50 -8.84
N LEU A 6 16.69 14.24 -8.71
CA LEU A 6 16.13 13.12 -9.48
C LEU A 6 14.67 12.85 -9.09
N PHE A 7 14.34 12.90 -7.80
CA PHE A 7 12.96 12.77 -7.34
C PHE A 7 12.07 13.92 -7.83
N ARG A 8 12.57 15.17 -7.81
CA ARG A 8 11.85 16.29 -8.42
C ARG A 8 11.64 16.11 -9.91
N LEU A 9 12.63 15.57 -10.62
CA LEU A 9 12.51 15.29 -12.05
C LEU A 9 11.49 14.20 -12.32
N MET A 10 11.45 13.13 -11.49
CA MET A 10 10.41 12.10 -11.55
C MET A 10 9.01 12.72 -11.43
N ALA A 11 8.79 13.54 -10.40
CA ALA A 11 7.50 14.19 -10.17
C ALA A 11 7.12 15.11 -11.35
N LYS A 12 8.05 15.93 -11.83
CA LYS A 12 7.83 16.85 -12.97
C LYS A 12 7.51 16.15 -14.26
N LYS A 13 8.10 14.96 -14.49
CA LYS A 13 7.93 14.17 -15.72
C LYS A 13 6.82 13.13 -15.61
N ASN A 14 6.14 13.06 -14.46
CA ASN A 14 5.17 12.03 -14.13
C ASN A 14 5.72 10.61 -14.36
N ALA A 15 6.99 10.40 -14.00
CA ALA A 15 7.65 9.12 -14.12
C ALA A 15 7.21 8.19 -12.98
N SER A 16 6.96 6.93 -13.31
CA SER A 16 6.60 5.90 -12.32
C SER A 16 7.80 5.42 -11.51
N ASP A 17 8.94 5.23 -12.17
CA ASP A 17 10.14 4.68 -11.54
C ASP A 17 11.40 5.47 -11.96
N LEU A 18 12.38 5.51 -11.05
CA LEU A 18 13.76 5.94 -11.30
C LEU A 18 14.67 4.72 -11.14
N LEU A 19 15.55 4.51 -12.10
CA LEU A 19 16.53 3.44 -12.08
C LEU A 19 17.94 4.04 -11.98
N ILE A 20 18.69 3.57 -11.00
CA ILE A 20 20.12 3.88 -10.81
C ILE A 20 20.90 2.59 -10.97
N SER A 21 21.80 2.55 -11.95
CA SER A 21 22.67 1.40 -12.20
C SER A 21 24.02 1.86 -12.71
N VAL A 22 25.08 1.20 -12.26
CA VAL A 22 26.44 1.49 -12.68
C VAL A 22 26.64 1.17 -14.16
N GLY A 23 27.31 2.06 -14.89
CA GLY A 23 27.56 1.94 -16.32
C GLY A 23 26.41 2.43 -17.21
N ALA A 24 25.34 2.91 -16.63
CA ALA A 24 24.22 3.56 -17.31
C ALA A 24 23.93 4.95 -16.73
N PRO A 25 23.40 5.90 -17.52
CA PRO A 25 22.86 7.13 -16.94
C PRO A 25 21.61 6.82 -16.10
N PRO A 26 21.32 7.62 -15.05
CA PRO A 26 20.04 7.53 -14.37
C PRO A 26 18.90 7.54 -15.37
N SER A 27 17.92 6.68 -15.17
CA SER A 27 16.85 6.49 -16.15
C SER A 27 15.49 6.59 -15.48
N LEU A 28 14.53 7.21 -16.17
CA LEU A 28 13.15 7.35 -15.73
C LEU A 28 12.25 6.40 -16.52
N LYS A 29 11.32 5.75 -15.83
CA LYS A 29 10.26 4.99 -16.51
C LYS A 29 9.02 5.89 -16.65
N ILE A 30 8.65 6.18 -17.90
CA ILE A 30 7.52 7.03 -18.27
C ILE A 30 6.68 6.25 -19.28
N ASP A 31 5.38 6.09 -19.00
CA ASP A 31 4.45 5.34 -19.85
C ASP A 31 4.96 3.93 -20.23
N GLY A 32 5.59 3.25 -19.27
CA GLY A 32 6.14 1.92 -19.44
C GLY A 32 7.52 1.87 -20.13
N GLN A 33 8.03 2.98 -20.67
CA GLN A 33 9.33 3.06 -21.34
C GLN A 33 10.42 3.60 -20.44
N VAL A 34 11.61 3.00 -20.48
CA VAL A 34 12.78 3.44 -19.73
C VAL A 34 13.57 4.44 -20.59
N LEU A 35 13.63 5.68 -20.15
CA LEU A 35 14.26 6.80 -20.83
C LEU A 35 15.44 7.32 -20.03
N PRO A 36 16.67 7.33 -20.59
CA PRO A 36 17.85 7.84 -19.90
C PRO A 36 17.77 9.37 -19.73
N ILE A 37 18.24 9.86 -18.59
CA ILE A 37 18.49 11.28 -18.37
C ILE A 37 19.76 11.67 -19.15
N LYS A 38 19.79 12.87 -19.72
CA LYS A 38 20.94 13.36 -20.49
C LYS A 38 22.11 13.70 -19.56
N THR A 39 22.80 12.67 -19.09
CA THR A 39 24.03 12.75 -18.28
C THR A 39 24.95 11.61 -18.66
N ASP A 40 26.19 11.68 -18.22
CA ASP A 40 27.14 10.58 -18.41
C ASP A 40 26.69 9.31 -17.63
N PRO A 41 27.10 8.12 -18.06
CA PRO A 41 26.92 6.89 -17.30
C PRO A 41 27.51 6.99 -15.90
N LEU A 42 26.82 6.42 -14.92
CA LEU A 42 27.24 6.45 -13.53
C LEU A 42 28.47 5.57 -13.30
N THR A 43 29.47 6.14 -12.67
CA THR A 43 30.60 5.34 -12.11
C THR A 43 30.16 4.65 -10.83
N PRO A 44 30.89 3.59 -10.37
CA PRO A 44 30.57 2.90 -9.13
C PRO A 44 30.47 3.84 -7.92
N ASP A 45 31.40 4.78 -7.77
CA ASP A 45 31.42 5.71 -6.64
C ASP A 45 30.24 6.68 -6.68
N VAL A 46 29.94 7.25 -7.84
CA VAL A 46 28.81 8.18 -8.01
C VAL A 46 27.46 7.48 -7.74
N ALA A 47 27.29 6.25 -8.22
CA ALA A 47 26.08 5.48 -7.97
C ALA A 47 25.93 5.17 -6.47
N ARG A 48 27.00 4.72 -5.81
CA ARG A 48 27.02 4.47 -4.37
C ARG A 48 26.67 5.71 -3.57
N ASP A 49 27.34 6.83 -3.84
CA ASP A 49 27.12 8.08 -3.11
C ASP A 49 25.70 8.61 -3.27
N LEU A 50 25.11 8.48 -4.47
CA LEU A 50 23.72 8.82 -4.72
C LEU A 50 22.77 7.97 -3.88
N VAL A 51 22.94 6.64 -3.89
CA VAL A 51 22.08 5.70 -3.17
C VAL A 51 22.19 5.91 -1.67
N PHE A 52 23.43 5.97 -1.14
CA PHE A 52 23.67 6.11 0.29
C PHE A 52 23.24 7.49 0.83
N SER A 53 23.17 8.51 -0.02
CA SER A 53 22.71 9.85 0.40
C SER A 53 21.29 9.91 0.94
N ILE A 54 20.47 8.88 0.71
CA ILE A 54 19.06 8.80 1.16
C ILE A 54 18.84 7.71 2.20
N MET A 55 19.89 7.03 2.65
CA MET A 55 19.84 5.98 3.65
C MET A 55 20.28 6.52 5.01
N THR A 56 19.67 6.01 6.07
CA THR A 56 20.16 6.19 7.44
C THR A 56 21.36 5.28 7.71
N GLU A 57 22.12 5.54 8.78
CA GLU A 57 23.24 4.68 9.18
C GLU A 57 22.81 3.22 9.46
N VAL A 58 21.61 3.04 10.05
CA VAL A 58 21.03 1.71 10.30
C VAL A 58 20.71 1.00 8.99
N GLN A 59 20.05 1.67 8.07
CA GLN A 59 19.72 1.13 6.74
C GLN A 59 20.98 0.79 5.94
N HIS A 60 22.02 1.59 6.07
CA HIS A 60 23.30 1.31 5.43
C HIS A 60 23.93 0.03 5.97
N ALA A 61 23.95 -0.14 7.32
CA ALA A 61 24.49 -1.34 7.95
C ALA A 61 23.69 -2.61 7.56
N GLU A 62 22.36 -2.52 7.51
CA GLU A 62 21.48 -3.61 7.08
C GLU A 62 21.74 -3.99 5.62
N PHE A 63 21.82 -3.02 4.71
CA PHE A 63 22.15 -3.27 3.31
C PHE A 63 23.52 -3.92 3.10
N GLU A 64 24.53 -3.55 3.89
CA GLU A 64 25.86 -4.18 3.79
C GLU A 64 25.85 -5.65 4.23
N LEU A 65 24.90 -6.07 5.09
CA LEU A 65 24.73 -7.46 5.51
C LEU A 65 23.92 -8.28 4.48
N ASP A 66 22.79 -7.73 4.00
CA ASP A 66 21.80 -8.51 3.24
C ASP A 66 21.91 -8.31 1.72
N ASN A 67 22.65 -7.29 1.26
CA ASN A 67 22.77 -6.89 -0.14
C ASN A 67 21.49 -6.43 -0.82
N GLU A 68 20.39 -6.36 -0.08
CA GLU A 68 19.07 -5.88 -0.49
C GLU A 68 18.43 -5.10 0.64
N LEU A 69 17.72 -4.02 0.31
CA LEU A 69 16.98 -3.25 1.30
C LEU A 69 15.77 -2.58 0.66
N ASN A 70 14.63 -2.64 1.35
CA ASN A 70 13.42 -1.92 0.99
C ASN A 70 13.10 -0.88 2.08
N PHE A 71 12.83 0.35 1.68
CA PHE A 71 12.41 1.42 2.59
C PHE A 71 11.64 2.48 1.83
N ALA A 72 11.04 3.41 2.56
CA ALA A 72 10.35 4.55 1.98
C ALA A 72 11.07 5.86 2.34
N VAL A 73 11.01 6.82 1.44
CA VAL A 73 11.43 8.20 1.69
C VAL A 73 10.31 9.16 1.30
N THR A 74 10.15 10.22 2.09
CA THR A 74 9.13 11.24 1.84
C THR A 74 9.80 12.62 1.84
N PRO A 75 10.54 12.97 0.75
CA PRO A 75 11.14 14.29 0.65
C PRO A 75 10.06 15.38 0.65
N ALA A 76 10.31 16.44 1.42
CA ALA A 76 9.38 17.57 1.50
C ALA A 76 9.04 18.11 0.09
N ASP A 77 7.75 18.41 -0.13
CA ASP A 77 7.21 19.01 -1.35
C ASP A 77 7.35 18.18 -2.64
N ILE A 78 7.72 16.90 -2.55
CA ILE A 78 7.86 16.04 -3.73
C ILE A 78 6.92 14.84 -3.69
N GLY A 79 6.66 14.29 -2.49
CA GLY A 79 5.83 13.11 -2.29
C GLY A 79 6.60 11.91 -1.75
N ARG A 80 5.92 10.76 -1.66
CA ARG A 80 6.48 9.51 -1.12
C ARG A 80 7.06 8.65 -2.23
N PHE A 81 8.21 8.05 -1.95
CA PHE A 81 8.88 7.10 -2.85
C PHE A 81 9.19 5.82 -2.09
N ARG A 82 8.89 4.69 -2.70
CA ARG A 82 9.34 3.37 -2.27
C ARG A 82 10.67 3.10 -2.94
N ILE A 83 11.64 2.72 -2.14
CA ILE A 83 13.02 2.50 -2.56
C ILE A 83 13.34 1.01 -2.40
N ASN A 84 13.87 0.41 -3.46
CA ASN A 84 14.52 -0.88 -3.41
C ASN A 84 15.99 -0.68 -3.78
N VAL A 85 16.89 -0.98 -2.87
CA VAL A 85 18.34 -0.97 -3.07
C VAL A 85 18.80 -2.42 -3.16
N PHE A 86 19.68 -2.71 -4.11
CA PHE A 86 20.20 -4.07 -4.33
C PHE A 86 21.63 -4.06 -4.85
N ARG A 87 22.33 -5.18 -4.69
CA ARG A 87 23.63 -5.38 -5.34
C ARG A 87 23.47 -6.13 -6.66
N GLN A 88 24.19 -5.65 -7.68
CA GLN A 88 24.34 -6.31 -8.96
C GLN A 88 25.81 -6.23 -9.42
N ARG A 89 26.44 -7.35 -9.78
CA ARG A 89 27.86 -7.40 -10.21
C ARG A 89 28.81 -6.67 -9.23
N ASN A 90 28.60 -6.84 -7.94
CA ASN A 90 29.32 -6.17 -6.84
C ASN A 90 29.13 -4.64 -6.76
N HIS A 91 28.19 -4.07 -7.50
CA HIS A 91 27.87 -2.64 -7.47
C HIS A 91 26.47 -2.41 -6.91
N VAL A 92 26.26 -1.24 -6.33
CA VAL A 92 24.96 -0.81 -5.82
C VAL A 92 24.06 -0.38 -6.97
N GLY A 93 22.81 -0.82 -6.93
CA GLY A 93 21.74 -0.37 -7.78
C GLY A 93 20.54 0.08 -6.95
N LEU A 94 19.65 0.88 -7.54
CA LEU A 94 18.43 1.35 -6.89
C LEU A 94 17.30 1.45 -7.89
N VAL A 95 16.12 1.06 -7.46
CA VAL A 95 14.85 1.42 -8.10
C VAL A 95 14.03 2.22 -7.10
N ALA A 96 13.65 3.44 -7.47
CA ALA A 96 12.70 4.23 -6.70
C ALA A 96 11.36 4.31 -7.46
N ARG A 97 10.28 3.93 -6.79
CA ARG A 97 8.90 4.04 -7.31
C ARG A 97 8.18 5.18 -6.63
N ARG A 98 7.60 6.07 -7.43
CA ARG A 98 6.77 7.14 -6.90
C ARG A 98 5.40 6.61 -6.49
N ILE A 99 4.99 6.90 -5.25
CA ILE A 99 3.65 6.61 -4.74
C ILE A 99 2.74 7.77 -5.10
N SER A 100 1.59 7.47 -5.71
CA SER A 100 0.66 8.52 -6.13
C SER A 100 -0.11 9.09 -4.94
N SER A 101 -0.25 10.40 -4.91
CA SER A 101 -1.21 11.11 -4.04
C SER A 101 -2.48 11.50 -4.80
N GLU A 102 -2.51 11.30 -6.12
CA GLU A 102 -3.69 11.54 -6.93
C GLU A 102 -4.61 10.32 -6.88
N ILE A 103 -5.62 10.39 -6.02
CA ILE A 103 -6.64 9.36 -5.88
C ILE A 103 -7.81 9.73 -6.79
N PRO A 104 -8.18 8.88 -7.76
CA PRO A 104 -9.31 9.16 -8.63
C PRO A 104 -10.63 9.16 -7.84
N SER A 105 -11.59 10.00 -8.22
CA SER A 105 -12.92 9.96 -7.63
C SER A 105 -13.70 8.73 -8.08
N LEU A 106 -14.73 8.35 -7.33
CA LEU A 106 -15.59 7.21 -7.70
C LEU A 106 -16.24 7.40 -9.06
N GLU A 107 -16.61 8.64 -9.41
CA GLU A 107 -17.17 8.99 -10.73
C GLU A 107 -16.17 8.77 -11.86
N ALA A 108 -14.91 9.18 -11.65
CA ALA A 108 -13.84 9.02 -12.63
C ALA A 108 -13.54 7.54 -12.94
N LEU A 109 -13.82 6.66 -11.99
CA LEU A 109 -13.65 5.21 -12.16
C LEU A 109 -14.79 4.52 -12.91
N GLY A 110 -15.90 5.22 -13.17
CA GLY A 110 -17.07 4.65 -13.83
C GLY A 110 -17.80 3.58 -13.00
N LEU A 111 -17.67 3.66 -11.68
CA LEU A 111 -18.23 2.71 -10.72
C LEU A 111 -19.67 3.13 -10.30
N PRO A 112 -20.46 2.24 -9.65
CA PRO A 112 -21.79 2.58 -9.13
C PRO A 112 -21.68 3.51 -7.91
N VAL A 113 -21.47 4.79 -8.15
CA VAL A 113 -21.12 5.84 -7.20
C VAL A 113 -22.02 5.82 -5.96
N ALA A 114 -23.33 5.97 -6.14
CA ALA A 114 -24.28 6.08 -5.02
C ALA A 114 -24.23 4.86 -4.06
N THR A 115 -23.95 3.67 -4.59
CA THR A 115 -23.81 2.46 -3.78
C THR A 115 -22.52 2.48 -2.99
N LEU A 116 -21.41 2.83 -3.64
CA LEU A 116 -20.08 2.84 -3.00
C LEU A 116 -19.96 3.96 -1.96
N GLU A 117 -20.54 5.13 -2.22
CA GLU A 117 -20.64 6.22 -1.26
C GLU A 117 -21.42 5.78 0.00
N LYS A 118 -22.58 5.14 -0.20
CA LYS A 118 -23.37 4.61 0.92
C LYS A 118 -22.56 3.59 1.74
N ILE A 119 -21.85 2.68 1.09
CA ILE A 119 -21.00 1.69 1.76
C ILE A 119 -19.85 2.39 2.49
N ALA A 120 -19.16 3.34 1.86
CA ALA A 120 -18.06 4.08 2.49
C ALA A 120 -18.49 4.85 3.75
N MET A 121 -19.78 5.22 3.85
CA MET A 121 -20.35 5.96 4.97
C MET A 121 -20.98 5.07 6.05
N THR A 122 -21.00 3.75 5.87
CA THR A 122 -21.45 2.83 6.94
C THR A 122 -20.53 2.93 8.16
N LYS A 123 -21.06 2.57 9.32
CA LYS A 123 -20.30 2.62 10.58
C LYS A 123 -19.65 1.29 10.92
N ILE A 124 -20.27 0.20 10.50
CA ILE A 124 -19.94 -1.16 10.94
C ILE A 124 -20.01 -2.09 9.72
N GLY A 125 -19.19 -3.09 9.69
CA GLY A 125 -19.26 -4.19 8.74
C GLY A 125 -17.95 -4.49 8.05
N LEU A 126 -17.90 -5.58 7.33
CA LEU A 126 -16.78 -6.01 6.50
C LEU A 126 -17.10 -5.81 5.02
N VAL A 127 -16.26 -5.08 4.32
CA VAL A 127 -16.34 -4.88 2.87
C VAL A 127 -15.14 -5.55 2.22
N LEU A 128 -15.40 -6.55 1.37
CA LEU A 128 -14.37 -7.29 0.67
C LEU A 128 -14.26 -6.82 -0.79
N PHE A 129 -13.08 -6.37 -1.17
CA PHE A 129 -12.73 -6.03 -2.56
C PHE A 129 -12.11 -7.26 -3.21
N VAL A 130 -12.83 -7.85 -4.15
CA VAL A 130 -12.50 -9.14 -4.76
C VAL A 130 -12.16 -8.96 -6.23
N GLY A 131 -11.09 -9.60 -6.70
CA GLY A 131 -10.66 -9.55 -8.09
C GLY A 131 -9.19 -10.01 -8.26
N GLY A 132 -8.78 -10.23 -9.48
CA GLY A 132 -7.38 -10.51 -9.83
C GLY A 132 -6.47 -9.29 -9.64
N THR A 133 -5.17 -9.49 -9.86
CA THR A 133 -4.21 -8.37 -9.87
C THR A 133 -4.53 -7.41 -11.01
N GLY A 134 -4.45 -6.10 -10.75
CA GLY A 134 -4.70 -5.06 -11.77
C GLY A 134 -6.18 -4.81 -12.11
N THR A 135 -7.14 -5.40 -11.38
CA THR A 135 -8.58 -5.18 -11.61
C THR A 135 -9.13 -3.91 -10.96
N GLY A 136 -8.30 -3.12 -10.27
CA GLY A 136 -8.70 -1.86 -9.66
C GLY A 136 -9.16 -1.96 -8.21
N LYS A 137 -8.91 -3.08 -7.50
CA LYS A 137 -9.27 -3.23 -6.07
C LYS A 137 -8.73 -2.10 -5.21
N THR A 138 -7.41 -1.92 -5.21
CA THR A 138 -6.72 -0.88 -4.41
C THR A 138 -7.17 0.52 -4.81
N THR A 139 -7.35 0.78 -6.10
CA THR A 139 -7.83 2.08 -6.60
C THR A 139 -9.26 2.38 -6.13
N THR A 140 -10.16 1.39 -6.18
CA THR A 140 -11.54 1.54 -5.69
C THR A 140 -11.56 1.75 -4.17
N GLN A 141 -10.77 0.99 -3.45
CA GLN A 141 -10.63 1.09 -2.00
C GLN A 141 -10.11 2.48 -1.60
N ALA A 142 -9.05 2.97 -2.26
CA ALA A 142 -8.51 4.30 -2.03
C ALA A 142 -9.54 5.41 -2.34
N ALA A 143 -10.32 5.27 -3.42
CA ALA A 143 -11.39 6.21 -3.76
C ALA A 143 -12.49 6.25 -2.68
N MET A 144 -12.88 5.10 -2.13
CA MET A 144 -13.88 5.02 -1.06
C MET A 144 -13.35 5.59 0.26
N VAL A 145 -12.08 5.32 0.61
CA VAL A 145 -11.40 5.94 1.76
C VAL A 145 -11.33 7.46 1.58
N GLY A 146 -10.93 7.91 0.40
CA GLY A 146 -10.89 9.34 0.05
C GLY A 146 -12.26 10.02 0.17
N TYR A 147 -13.32 9.36 -0.30
CA TYR A 147 -14.69 9.85 -0.15
C TYR A 147 -15.08 10.00 1.32
N ARG A 148 -14.85 8.97 2.16
CA ARG A 148 -15.11 9.04 3.60
C ARG A 148 -14.31 10.16 4.27
N ASN A 149 -13.03 10.29 3.94
CA ASN A 149 -12.15 11.32 4.46
C ASN A 149 -12.63 12.76 4.15
N GLN A 150 -13.31 12.96 3.02
CA GLN A 150 -13.89 14.24 2.62
C GLN A 150 -15.23 14.53 3.30
N HIS A 151 -16.00 13.51 3.70
CA HIS A 151 -17.40 13.67 4.10
C HIS A 151 -17.68 13.44 5.58
N THR A 152 -16.80 12.75 6.33
CA THR A 152 -16.99 12.52 7.77
C THR A 152 -15.73 12.86 8.56
N ARG A 153 -15.91 13.10 9.86
CA ARG A 153 -14.80 13.24 10.81
C ARG A 153 -14.57 11.91 11.50
N GLY A 154 -13.34 11.53 11.67
CA GLY A 154 -12.97 10.27 12.33
C GLY A 154 -11.52 9.91 12.12
N HIS A 155 -11.18 8.69 12.47
CA HIS A 155 -9.84 8.14 12.36
C HIS A 155 -9.85 6.94 11.40
N ILE A 156 -9.07 7.00 10.34
CA ILE A 156 -8.89 5.95 9.36
C ILE A 156 -7.49 5.39 9.55
N ILE A 157 -7.38 4.08 9.71
CA ILE A 157 -6.09 3.40 9.78
C ILE A 157 -6.00 2.44 8.61
N THR A 158 -4.91 2.51 7.86
CA THR A 158 -4.60 1.55 6.80
C THR A 158 -3.35 0.75 7.16
N ILE A 159 -3.37 -0.55 6.84
CA ILE A 159 -2.24 -1.46 6.97
C ILE A 159 -2.04 -2.08 5.60
N GLU A 160 -0.94 -1.76 4.95
CA GLU A 160 -0.72 -2.04 3.53
C GLU A 160 0.66 -2.68 3.28
N ASP A 161 0.77 -3.45 2.21
CA ASP A 161 2.03 -4.09 1.80
C ASP A 161 2.12 -4.12 0.24
N PRO A 162 2.61 -3.02 -0.32
CA PRO A 162 2.93 -1.69 0.21
C PRO A 162 1.78 -0.67 0.12
N ILE A 163 2.03 0.57 0.61
CA ILE A 163 1.15 1.72 0.35
C ILE A 163 1.23 2.09 -1.14
N GLU A 164 0.05 2.10 -1.82
CA GLU A 164 -0.06 2.45 -3.24
C GLU A 164 -0.58 3.88 -3.47
N PHE A 165 -1.34 4.43 -2.53
CA PHE A 165 -1.86 5.80 -2.56
C PHE A 165 -1.63 6.49 -1.22
N VAL A 166 -1.23 7.75 -1.24
CA VAL A 166 -1.10 8.56 -0.03
C VAL A 166 -2.36 9.39 0.16
N HIS A 167 -2.96 9.31 1.33
CA HIS A 167 -4.11 10.09 1.74
C HIS A 167 -3.71 11.29 2.58
N ASP A 168 -4.17 12.48 2.20
CA ASP A 168 -4.05 13.67 3.05
C ASP A 168 -5.05 13.61 4.20
N HIS A 169 -4.73 14.28 5.32
CA HIS A 169 -5.70 14.53 6.39
C HIS A 169 -6.64 15.65 5.95
N ILE A 170 -7.92 15.33 5.67
CA ILE A 170 -8.92 16.33 5.23
C ILE A 170 -9.91 16.59 6.38
N LYS A 171 -10.89 15.71 6.58
CA LYS A 171 -11.79 15.73 7.73
C LYS A 171 -11.47 14.60 8.72
N CYS A 172 -10.94 13.49 8.20
CA CYS A 172 -10.40 12.41 9.03
C CYS A 172 -8.90 12.62 9.26
N ILE A 173 -8.41 12.05 10.36
CA ILE A 173 -7.01 11.68 10.49
C ILE A 173 -6.86 10.36 9.73
N VAL A 174 -5.86 10.25 8.87
CA VAL A 174 -5.58 9.02 8.10
C VAL A 174 -4.16 8.57 8.41
N ASP A 175 -4.03 7.52 9.21
CA ASP A 175 -2.75 6.92 9.53
C ASP A 175 -2.53 5.69 8.65
N GLN A 176 -1.53 5.76 7.78
CA GLN A 176 -1.16 4.69 6.86
C GLN A 176 0.12 4.01 7.33
N ARG A 177 0.07 2.69 7.48
CA ARG A 177 1.19 1.89 7.98
C ARG A 177 1.58 0.85 6.92
N GLU A 178 2.82 0.92 6.47
CA GLU A 178 3.41 -0.02 5.52
C GLU A 178 4.11 -1.17 6.26
N VAL A 179 3.77 -2.40 5.91
CA VAL A 179 4.44 -3.59 6.45
C VAL A 179 5.90 -3.62 6.02
N GLY A 180 6.79 -3.93 6.95
CA GLY A 180 8.24 -3.91 6.72
C GLY A 180 8.90 -2.52 6.81
N VAL A 181 8.09 -1.44 6.95
CA VAL A 181 8.58 -0.06 7.10
C VAL A 181 8.07 0.57 8.39
N ASP A 182 6.75 0.64 8.57
CA ASP A 182 6.08 1.28 9.70
C ASP A 182 5.59 0.26 10.74
N THR A 183 5.54 -1.01 10.37
CA THR A 183 5.18 -2.14 11.24
C THR A 183 5.90 -3.41 10.76
N GLU A 184 6.20 -4.31 11.66
CA GLU A 184 6.93 -5.54 11.37
C GLU A 184 6.11 -6.52 10.50
N SER A 185 4.81 -6.65 10.80
CA SER A 185 3.91 -7.57 10.11
C SER A 185 2.47 -7.08 10.14
N PHE A 186 1.59 -7.70 9.33
CA PHE A 186 0.14 -7.51 9.45
C PHE A 186 -0.34 -7.85 10.85
N ASP A 187 0.08 -8.99 11.42
CA ASP A 187 -0.37 -9.46 12.73
C ASP A 187 -0.02 -8.45 13.83
N THR A 188 1.23 -7.99 13.86
CA THR A 188 1.67 -6.97 14.82
C THR A 188 0.85 -5.69 14.71
N ALA A 189 0.55 -5.25 13.49
CA ALA A 189 -0.27 -4.07 13.27
C ALA A 189 -1.72 -4.28 13.72
N LEU A 190 -2.35 -5.41 13.32
CA LEU A 190 -3.76 -5.71 13.59
C LEU A 190 -4.05 -5.89 15.08
N VAL A 191 -3.16 -6.53 15.84
CA VAL A 191 -3.27 -6.66 17.30
C VAL A 191 -3.33 -5.28 17.99
N ASN A 192 -2.65 -4.29 17.44
CA ASN A 192 -2.54 -2.96 18.04
C ASN A 192 -3.58 -1.97 17.53
N VAL A 193 -4.17 -2.19 16.34
CA VAL A 193 -5.05 -1.20 15.69
C VAL A 193 -6.27 -0.85 16.55
N MET A 194 -6.85 -1.80 17.29
CA MET A 194 -8.01 -1.57 18.18
C MET A 194 -7.72 -0.60 19.31
N ARG A 195 -6.45 -0.42 19.69
CA ARG A 195 -6.02 0.53 20.72
C ARG A 195 -5.80 1.94 20.17
N GLN A 196 -5.93 2.11 18.87
CA GLN A 196 -5.69 3.36 18.15
C GLN A 196 -6.99 4.09 17.81
N ALA A 197 -8.13 3.64 18.36
CA ALA A 197 -9.47 4.23 18.19
C ALA A 197 -9.87 4.48 16.73
N PRO A 198 -9.82 3.48 15.84
CA PRO A 198 -10.20 3.63 14.44
C PRO A 198 -11.72 3.70 14.25
N ASP A 199 -12.18 4.49 13.27
CA ASP A 199 -13.55 4.44 12.75
C ASP A 199 -13.63 3.60 11.45
N LEU A 200 -12.52 3.51 10.74
CA LEU A 200 -12.35 2.65 9.57
C LEU A 200 -10.96 2.01 9.63
N ILE A 201 -10.92 0.71 9.41
CA ILE A 201 -9.69 -0.06 9.29
C ILE A 201 -9.60 -0.60 7.86
N GLN A 202 -8.52 -0.29 7.17
CA GLN A 202 -8.23 -0.88 5.86
C GLN A 202 -7.11 -1.89 5.99
N ILE A 203 -7.37 -3.13 5.59
CA ILE A 203 -6.39 -4.21 5.48
C ILE A 203 -6.03 -4.36 4.00
N GLY A 204 -4.77 -4.19 3.65
CA GLY A 204 -4.28 -4.25 2.27
C GLY A 204 -4.74 -5.52 1.58
N GLU A 205 -4.47 -6.68 2.18
CA GLU A 205 -5.01 -7.97 1.71
C GLU A 205 -5.12 -9.03 2.82
N ILE A 206 -6.08 -9.93 2.65
CA ILE A 206 -6.24 -11.12 3.49
C ILE A 206 -5.51 -12.28 2.82
N ARG A 207 -4.42 -12.74 3.45
CA ARG A 207 -3.59 -13.87 2.97
C ARG A 207 -3.83 -15.16 3.75
N ASP A 208 -4.20 -15.05 5.01
CA ASP A 208 -4.28 -16.14 5.99
C ASP A 208 -5.52 -16.04 6.89
N ALA A 209 -5.71 -17.07 7.72
CA ALA A 209 -6.84 -17.17 8.65
C ALA A 209 -6.76 -16.10 9.77
N GLU A 210 -5.58 -15.70 10.19
CA GLU A 210 -5.35 -14.79 11.31
C GLU A 210 -5.74 -13.35 10.92
N THR A 211 -5.32 -12.91 9.73
CA THR A 211 -5.74 -11.65 9.14
C THR A 211 -7.26 -11.61 8.91
N LEU A 212 -7.85 -12.72 8.41
CA LEU A 212 -9.30 -12.81 8.22
C LEU A 212 -10.04 -12.74 9.56
N ARG A 213 -9.58 -13.47 10.57
CA ARG A 213 -10.18 -13.42 11.93
C ARG A 213 -10.17 -12.02 12.50
N SER A 214 -9.06 -11.30 12.35
CA SER A 214 -8.96 -9.90 12.76
C SER A 214 -9.99 -9.01 12.05
N ALA A 215 -10.17 -9.17 10.74
CA ALA A 215 -11.14 -8.41 9.94
C ALA A 215 -12.59 -8.68 10.41
N LEU A 216 -12.92 -9.94 10.73
CA LEU A 216 -14.23 -10.32 11.27
C LEU A 216 -14.46 -9.70 12.66
N VAL A 217 -13.50 -9.83 13.58
CA VAL A 217 -13.56 -9.23 14.92
C VAL A 217 -13.76 -7.72 14.86
N PHE A 218 -13.07 -7.02 13.95
CA PHE A 218 -13.25 -5.57 13.79
C PHE A 218 -14.68 -5.22 13.37
N ALA A 219 -15.23 -5.96 12.41
CA ALA A 219 -16.60 -5.77 11.96
C ALA A 219 -17.62 -6.08 13.07
N GLU A 220 -17.42 -7.15 13.85
CA GLU A 220 -18.30 -7.52 14.97
C GLU A 220 -18.25 -6.52 16.14
N THR A 221 -17.08 -5.93 16.37
CA THR A 221 -16.87 -4.98 17.48
C THR A 221 -17.23 -3.54 17.15
N GLY A 222 -17.89 -3.31 16.02
CA GLY A 222 -18.49 -2.01 15.70
C GLY A 222 -17.67 -1.11 14.77
N HIS A 223 -16.69 -1.67 14.07
CA HIS A 223 -15.85 -0.92 13.14
C HIS A 223 -16.20 -1.23 11.67
N LEU A 224 -15.98 -0.27 10.79
CA LEU A 224 -15.98 -0.53 9.36
C LEU A 224 -14.61 -1.08 8.96
N CYS A 225 -14.58 -2.27 8.37
CA CYS A 225 -13.36 -2.89 7.88
C CYS A 225 -13.41 -3.04 6.36
N PHE A 226 -12.40 -2.53 5.68
CA PHE A 226 -12.15 -2.74 4.26
C PHE A 226 -10.98 -3.73 4.11
N ALA A 227 -11.14 -4.74 3.26
CA ALA A 227 -10.05 -5.67 2.99
C ALA A 227 -10.07 -6.13 1.54
N THR A 228 -8.92 -6.50 0.97
CA THR A 228 -8.87 -7.14 -0.33
C THR A 228 -8.69 -8.65 -0.19
N LEU A 229 -9.25 -9.36 -1.15
CA LEU A 229 -9.08 -10.81 -1.28
C LEU A 229 -8.86 -11.18 -2.74
N HIS A 230 -7.82 -11.96 -3.00
CA HIS A 230 -7.54 -12.45 -4.35
C HIS A 230 -8.44 -13.64 -4.69
N ALA A 231 -9.51 -13.38 -5.44
CA ALA A 231 -10.40 -14.37 -6.02
C ALA A 231 -11.05 -13.78 -7.28
N ALA A 232 -11.46 -14.61 -8.23
CA ALA A 232 -11.98 -14.11 -9.50
C ALA A 232 -13.43 -13.60 -9.42
N ASN A 233 -14.20 -14.06 -8.44
CA ASN A 233 -15.60 -13.67 -8.21
C ASN A 233 -16.02 -13.92 -6.76
N THR A 234 -17.23 -13.51 -6.40
CA THR A 234 -17.79 -13.65 -5.04
C THR A 234 -17.85 -15.11 -4.55
N TYR A 235 -18.19 -16.07 -5.42
CA TYR A 235 -18.25 -17.47 -5.05
C TYR A 235 -16.87 -18.00 -4.64
N GLN A 236 -15.86 -17.75 -5.47
CA GLN A 236 -14.48 -18.12 -5.16
C GLN A 236 -13.92 -17.37 -3.94
N ALA A 237 -14.39 -16.16 -3.68
CA ALA A 237 -14.02 -15.45 -2.46
C ALA A 237 -14.53 -16.18 -1.21
N LEU A 238 -15.79 -16.62 -1.22
CA LEU A 238 -16.36 -17.40 -0.12
C LEU A 238 -15.67 -18.75 0.05
N GLU A 239 -15.38 -19.47 -1.06
CA GLU A 239 -14.59 -20.70 -1.01
C GLU A 239 -13.20 -20.46 -0.41
N ARG A 240 -12.53 -19.38 -0.83
CA ARG A 240 -11.22 -19.01 -0.31
C ARG A 240 -11.27 -18.72 1.19
N ILE A 241 -12.24 -17.95 1.65
CA ILE A 241 -12.48 -17.66 3.06
C ILE A 241 -12.62 -18.96 3.86
N ILE A 242 -13.49 -19.87 3.40
CA ILE A 242 -13.71 -21.16 4.05
C ILE A 242 -12.43 -22.02 4.04
N SER A 243 -11.64 -21.96 2.96
CA SER A 243 -10.41 -22.72 2.82
C SER A 243 -9.27 -22.26 3.72
N LEU A 244 -9.28 -21.00 4.17
CA LEU A 244 -8.29 -20.48 5.11
C LEU A 244 -8.41 -21.12 6.50
N TYR A 245 -9.59 -21.63 6.86
CA TYR A 245 -9.82 -22.22 8.17
C TYR A 245 -9.66 -23.76 8.15
N PRO A 246 -9.06 -24.34 9.20
CA PRO A 246 -9.06 -25.78 9.40
C PRO A 246 -10.48 -26.35 9.44
N GLY A 247 -10.65 -27.62 9.02
CA GLY A 247 -11.97 -28.23 8.88
C GLY A 247 -12.84 -28.18 10.15
N GLY A 248 -12.24 -28.26 11.34
CA GLY A 248 -12.95 -28.20 12.62
C GLY A 248 -13.45 -26.80 13.05
N GLU A 249 -12.99 -25.73 12.40
CA GLU A 249 -13.35 -24.34 12.72
C GLU A 249 -14.31 -23.71 11.68
N ARG A 250 -14.63 -24.44 10.61
CA ARG A 250 -15.43 -23.91 9.50
C ARG A 250 -16.87 -23.58 9.88
N ASP A 251 -17.47 -24.37 10.76
CA ASP A 251 -18.85 -24.13 11.22
C ASP A 251 -18.93 -22.84 12.05
N SER A 252 -17.94 -22.58 12.91
CA SER A 252 -17.84 -21.32 13.65
C SER A 252 -17.68 -20.14 12.69
N LEU A 253 -16.75 -20.23 11.72
CA LEU A 253 -16.56 -19.20 10.70
C LEU A 253 -17.86 -18.91 9.93
N LEU A 254 -18.63 -19.92 9.54
CA LEU A 254 -19.89 -19.72 8.84
C LEU A 254 -20.92 -18.99 9.70
N MET A 255 -20.96 -19.26 11.00
CA MET A 255 -21.85 -18.54 11.92
C MET A 255 -21.42 -17.08 12.08
N ASP A 256 -20.11 -16.81 12.18
CA ASP A 256 -19.57 -15.44 12.26
C ASP A 256 -19.90 -14.67 10.97
N LEU A 257 -19.69 -15.29 9.80
CA LEU A 257 -20.05 -14.68 8.50
C LEU A 257 -21.55 -14.39 8.40
N LEU A 258 -22.40 -15.31 8.85
CA LEU A 258 -23.86 -15.10 8.84
C LEU A 258 -24.29 -13.94 9.71
N SER A 259 -23.58 -13.70 10.82
CA SER A 259 -23.86 -12.55 11.71
C SER A 259 -23.54 -11.20 11.07
N LEU A 260 -22.61 -11.17 10.11
CA LEU A 260 -22.14 -9.96 9.41
C LEU A 260 -22.83 -9.69 8.08
N ILE A 261 -23.50 -10.71 7.50
CA ILE A 261 -24.26 -10.55 6.26
C ILE A 261 -25.61 -9.92 6.58
N HIS A 262 -25.76 -8.67 6.24
CA HIS A 262 -27.05 -7.99 6.26
C HIS A 262 -27.69 -8.13 4.88
N ILE A 263 -28.73 -8.94 4.81
CA ILE A 263 -29.57 -9.12 3.63
C ILE A 263 -30.59 -7.97 3.53
#